data_f8135fdec369a50f7039d567e8858b5c
#
_entry.id   f8135fdec369a50f7039d567e8858b5c
#
_cell.length_a   1.000
_cell.length_b   1.000
_cell.length_c   1.000
_cell.angle_alpha   90.00
_cell.angle_beta   90.00
_cell.angle_gamma   90.00
#
_symmetry.space_group_name_H-M   'P 1'
#
loop_
_entity.id
_entity.type
_entity.pdbx_description
1 polymer ?
#
loop_
_entity_poly.entity_id
_entity_poly.type
_entity_poly.pdbx_seq_one_letter_code
_entity_poly.pdbx_strand_id
1 'polypeptide(L)'
;MKVYALVGESGSGKSYKALELAYEKNINYIIDDGILIFKNKIIAGISAKQANTKIQAVKRAIFHDENHRNEVKFKIVEENIESILIIGTSDKMVNQIASKLNLGKIYKTVYINEISTQEEIDIAKEWRSKGNHIIPLPTLEVKSIASGLSINPIKKLFKRENKESILVEKTIIRPTFSYMGNFYIKRNAINQIIFFELSKFDYISKISSVKFNNKKGNLEIFIILELDLFNCIETIFKLQEHIIKALYDVTLINVSRLDIRVNKIKSVK
;
A
#
# COMPACT_ATOMS: atom_id res chain seq x y z
N MET A 1 8.20 23.06 -7.04
CA MET A 1 7.50 21.76 -7.19
C MET A 1 6.56 21.81 -8.37
N LYS A 2 6.52 20.77 -9.23
CA LYS A 2 5.55 20.66 -10.32
C LYS A 2 4.35 19.83 -9.86
N VAL A 3 3.16 20.40 -9.92
CA VAL A 3 1.92 19.75 -9.48
C VAL A 3 1.13 19.30 -10.70
N TYR A 4 0.92 18.00 -10.83
CA TYR A 4 0.09 17.40 -11.86
C TYR A 4 -1.27 17.01 -11.25
N ALA A 5 -2.32 16.98 -12.04
CA ALA A 5 -3.62 16.51 -11.62
C ALA A 5 -4.17 15.47 -12.59
N LEU A 6 -4.79 14.41 -12.06
CA LEU A 6 -5.59 13.47 -12.83
C LEU A 6 -7.04 13.58 -12.39
N VAL A 7 -7.89 13.99 -13.30
CA VAL A 7 -9.30 14.30 -13.03
C VAL A 7 -10.22 13.35 -13.80
N GLY A 8 -11.30 12.92 -13.16
CA GLY A 8 -12.35 12.10 -13.78
C GLY A 8 -13.40 11.67 -12.76
N GLU A 9 -14.51 11.15 -13.21
CA GLU A 9 -15.61 10.71 -12.35
C GLU A 9 -15.21 9.63 -11.36
N SER A 10 -15.97 9.50 -10.27
CA SER A 10 -15.76 8.41 -9.32
C SER A 10 -15.94 7.04 -10.00
N GLY A 11 -15.02 6.12 -9.77
CA GLY A 11 -15.06 4.78 -10.36
C GLY A 11 -14.57 4.68 -11.80
N SER A 12 -14.07 5.76 -12.41
CA SER A 12 -13.58 5.76 -13.81
C SER A 12 -12.19 5.15 -14.01
N GLY A 13 -11.59 4.52 -12.99
CA GLY A 13 -10.27 3.89 -13.12
C GLY A 13 -9.07 4.82 -12.87
N LYS A 14 -9.27 6.07 -12.41
CA LYS A 14 -8.19 7.05 -12.17
C LYS A 14 -7.02 6.50 -11.36
N SER A 15 -7.30 5.89 -10.21
CA SER A 15 -6.24 5.37 -9.32
C SER A 15 -5.41 4.26 -10.01
N TYR A 16 -5.99 3.56 -10.98
CA TYR A 16 -5.27 2.60 -11.80
C TYR A 16 -4.37 3.30 -12.83
N LYS A 17 -4.92 4.23 -13.60
CA LYS A 17 -4.18 4.99 -14.62
C LYS A 17 -3.18 6.00 -14.02
N ALA A 18 -3.36 6.37 -12.75
CA ALA A 18 -2.44 7.27 -12.06
C ALA A 18 -1.00 6.74 -12.00
N LEU A 19 -0.81 5.43 -11.86
CA LEU A 19 0.52 4.83 -11.83
C LEU A 19 1.20 4.90 -13.20
N GLU A 20 0.45 4.65 -14.27
CA GLU A 20 0.91 4.78 -15.64
C GLU A 20 1.34 6.22 -15.94
N LEU A 21 0.46 7.18 -15.62
CA LEU A 21 0.74 8.60 -15.79
C LEU A 21 1.94 9.07 -14.94
N ALA A 22 2.03 8.60 -13.70
CA ALA A 22 3.14 8.93 -12.80
C ALA A 22 4.47 8.40 -13.36
N TYR A 23 4.48 7.18 -13.86
CA TYR A 23 5.65 6.60 -14.52
C TYR A 23 6.07 7.39 -15.76
N GLU A 24 5.14 7.68 -16.67
CA GLU A 24 5.41 8.46 -17.89
C GLU A 24 5.96 9.86 -17.61
N LYS A 25 5.53 10.49 -16.53
CA LYS A 25 5.96 11.85 -16.15
C LYS A 25 7.10 11.86 -15.12
N ASN A 26 7.65 10.69 -14.79
CA ASN A 26 8.67 10.52 -13.76
C ASN A 26 8.28 11.16 -12.41
N ILE A 27 7.04 10.89 -11.98
CA ILE A 27 6.47 11.37 -10.72
C ILE A 27 6.47 10.22 -9.72
N ASN A 28 7.14 10.41 -8.58
CA ASN A 28 7.23 9.37 -7.55
C ASN A 28 6.17 9.51 -6.45
N TYR A 29 5.51 10.67 -6.35
CA TYR A 29 4.59 11.00 -5.27
C TYR A 29 3.17 11.19 -5.80
N ILE A 30 2.21 10.55 -5.15
CA ILE A 30 0.79 10.61 -5.52
C ILE A 30 -0.04 10.99 -4.29
N ILE A 31 -0.99 11.90 -4.46
CA ILE A 31 -2.05 12.17 -3.48
C ILE A 31 -3.34 11.55 -4.01
N ASP A 32 -3.91 10.61 -3.26
CA ASP A 32 -5.20 9.97 -3.56
C ASP A 32 -6.00 9.78 -2.26
N ASP A 33 -7.26 10.18 -2.27
CA ASP A 33 -8.22 9.95 -1.17
C ASP A 33 -7.67 10.25 0.25
N GLY A 34 -6.94 11.36 0.41
CA GLY A 34 -6.44 11.84 1.69
C GLY A 34 -5.10 11.24 2.15
N ILE A 35 -4.44 10.47 1.32
CA ILE A 35 -3.12 9.89 1.60
C ILE A 35 -2.05 10.39 0.65
N LEU A 36 -0.83 10.48 1.15
CA LEU A 36 0.39 10.72 0.37
C LEU A 36 1.11 9.40 0.16
N ILE A 37 1.33 9.05 -1.09
CA ILE A 37 1.94 7.81 -1.53
C ILE A 37 3.28 8.13 -2.18
N PHE A 38 4.34 7.45 -1.76
CA PHE A 38 5.65 7.47 -2.42
C PHE A 38 5.90 6.12 -3.07
N LYS A 39 6.08 6.11 -4.38
CA LYS A 39 6.16 4.86 -5.16
C LYS A 39 4.94 3.98 -4.87
N ASN A 40 5.10 2.99 -3.99
CA ASN A 40 4.04 2.03 -3.64
C ASN A 40 3.74 2.01 -2.14
N LYS A 41 4.09 3.07 -1.39
CA LYS A 41 4.01 3.11 0.07
C LYS A 41 3.27 4.34 0.54
N ILE A 42 2.31 4.18 1.46
CA ILE A 42 1.71 5.31 2.16
C ILE A 42 2.77 5.87 3.11
N ILE A 43 3.11 7.14 2.95
CA ILE A 43 4.10 7.81 3.80
C ILE A 43 3.48 8.84 4.74
N ALA A 44 2.27 9.29 4.48
CA ALA A 44 1.51 10.16 5.37
C ALA A 44 0.01 10.15 5.04
N GLY A 45 -0.81 10.55 6.00
CA GLY A 45 -2.24 10.74 5.86
C GLY A 45 -3.09 9.52 6.19
N ILE A 46 -4.40 9.72 6.21
CA ILE A 46 -5.40 8.71 6.54
C ILE A 46 -6.39 8.59 5.38
N SER A 47 -6.55 7.37 4.87
CA SER A 47 -7.43 7.12 3.73
C SER A 47 -8.89 7.51 3.99
N ALA A 48 -9.49 8.24 3.06
CA ALA A 48 -10.91 8.56 3.06
C ALA A 48 -11.81 7.31 3.06
N LYS A 49 -11.30 6.18 2.59
CA LYS A 49 -12.03 4.89 2.58
C LYS A 49 -12.21 4.27 3.97
N GLN A 50 -11.46 4.74 4.95
CA GLN A 50 -11.64 4.35 6.35
C GLN A 50 -12.71 5.19 7.08
N ALA A 51 -13.30 6.17 6.40
CA ALA A 51 -14.33 6.99 7.00
C ALA A 51 -15.67 6.25 7.11
N ASN A 52 -16.35 6.45 8.24
CA ASN A 52 -17.63 5.78 8.51
C ASN A 52 -18.80 6.34 7.69
N THR A 53 -18.67 7.56 7.17
CA THR A 53 -19.72 8.24 6.40
C THR A 53 -19.15 8.86 5.12
N LYS A 54 -19.99 9.02 4.09
CA LYS A 54 -19.61 9.70 2.85
C LYS A 54 -19.11 11.14 3.07
N ILE A 55 -19.73 11.87 4.02
CA ILE A 55 -19.34 13.24 4.36
C ILE A 55 -17.93 13.25 4.97
N GLN A 56 -17.64 12.35 5.89
CA GLN A 56 -16.32 12.22 6.49
C GLN A 56 -15.28 11.80 5.44
N ALA A 57 -15.64 10.91 4.51
CA ALA A 57 -14.77 10.50 3.41
C ALA A 57 -14.38 11.71 2.54
N VAL A 58 -15.35 12.52 2.13
CA VAL A 58 -15.08 13.73 1.35
C VAL A 58 -14.21 14.72 2.13
N LYS A 59 -14.55 15.01 3.38
CA LYS A 59 -13.75 15.90 4.24
C LYS A 59 -12.30 15.43 4.37
N ARG A 60 -12.08 14.13 4.52
CA ARG A 60 -10.75 13.51 4.61
C ARG A 60 -10.00 13.60 3.28
N ALA A 61 -10.65 13.24 2.18
CA ALA A 61 -10.06 13.29 0.84
C ALA A 61 -9.54 14.68 0.45
N ILE A 62 -10.20 15.74 0.94
CA ILE A 62 -9.81 17.13 0.67
C ILE A 62 -9.00 17.78 1.82
N PHE A 63 -8.47 16.98 2.75
CA PHE A 63 -7.66 17.47 3.87
C PHE A 63 -8.35 18.57 4.69
N HIS A 64 -9.61 18.35 5.05
CA HIS A 64 -10.39 19.33 5.82
C HIS A 64 -9.89 19.43 7.27
N ASP A 65 -9.53 18.29 7.87
CA ASP A 65 -8.96 18.22 9.22
C ASP A 65 -7.57 18.82 9.24
N GLU A 66 -7.30 19.62 10.29
CA GLU A 66 -6.06 20.38 10.39
C GLU A 66 -4.85 19.49 10.74
N ASN A 67 -5.03 18.56 11.66
CA ASN A 67 -3.94 17.66 12.07
C ASN A 67 -3.53 16.76 10.92
N HIS A 68 -4.51 16.15 10.25
CA HIS A 68 -4.31 15.34 9.06
C HIS A 68 -3.61 16.12 7.92
N ARG A 69 -4.05 17.35 7.70
CA ARG A 69 -3.43 18.24 6.70
C ARG A 69 -1.99 18.60 7.04
N ASN A 70 -1.71 18.93 8.30
CA ASN A 70 -0.39 19.33 8.76
C ASN A 70 0.60 18.16 8.71
N GLU A 71 0.18 16.96 9.06
CA GLU A 71 0.97 15.72 8.91
C GLU A 71 1.46 15.56 7.46
N VAL A 72 0.53 15.65 6.49
CA VAL A 72 0.87 15.48 5.07
C VAL A 72 1.74 16.64 4.57
N LYS A 73 1.46 17.88 4.96
CA LYS A 73 2.31 19.04 4.62
C LYS A 73 3.73 18.86 5.14
N PHE A 74 3.89 18.45 6.39
CA PHE A 74 5.19 18.22 6.99
C PHE A 74 5.98 17.19 6.17
N LYS A 75 5.33 16.07 5.83
CA LYS A 75 5.96 15.01 5.05
C LYS A 75 6.35 15.46 3.63
N ILE A 76 5.53 16.29 2.99
CA ILE A 76 5.84 16.87 1.66
C ILE A 76 7.11 17.72 1.71
N VAL A 77 7.27 18.50 2.78
CA VAL A 77 8.46 19.37 2.98
C VAL A 77 9.68 18.52 3.32
N GLU A 78 9.54 17.55 4.23
CA GLU A 78 10.60 16.63 4.65
C GLU A 78 11.20 15.85 3.47
N GLU A 79 10.35 15.34 2.58
CA GLU A 79 10.76 14.56 1.41
C GLU A 79 11.31 15.43 0.25
N ASN A 80 11.30 16.75 0.39
CA ASN A 80 11.75 17.71 -0.63
C ASN A 80 11.20 17.40 -2.04
N ILE A 81 9.87 17.25 -2.14
CA ILE A 81 9.18 16.74 -3.32
C ILE A 81 9.28 17.73 -4.48
N GLU A 82 9.86 17.29 -5.61
CA GLU A 82 9.99 18.11 -6.82
C GLU A 82 8.76 18.04 -7.73
N SER A 83 8.09 16.87 -7.76
CA SER A 83 6.89 16.64 -8.56
C SER A 83 5.90 15.74 -7.84
N ILE A 84 4.60 16.04 -8.00
CA ILE A 84 3.51 15.33 -7.34
C ILE A 84 2.29 15.24 -8.25
N LEU A 85 1.59 14.09 -8.19
CA LEU A 85 0.32 13.86 -8.89
C LEU A 85 -0.84 13.87 -7.89
N ILE A 86 -1.83 14.72 -8.12
CA ILE A 86 -3.08 14.77 -7.34
C ILE A 86 -4.17 14.07 -8.12
N ILE A 87 -4.87 13.12 -7.51
CA ILE A 87 -6.03 12.45 -8.08
C ILE A 87 -7.30 13.06 -7.50
N GLY A 88 -8.25 13.42 -8.36
CA GLY A 88 -9.51 13.98 -7.91
C GLY A 88 -10.68 13.72 -8.86
N THR A 89 -11.89 13.99 -8.38
CA THR A 89 -13.12 13.79 -9.16
C THR A 89 -13.51 15.02 -10.00
N SER A 90 -12.88 16.17 -9.74
CA SER A 90 -13.14 17.41 -10.44
C SER A 90 -11.97 18.38 -10.29
N ASP A 91 -11.88 19.37 -11.18
CA ASP A 91 -10.90 20.46 -11.10
C ASP A 91 -11.02 21.23 -9.77
N LYS A 92 -12.22 21.43 -9.30
CA LYS A 92 -12.47 22.08 -8.00
C LYS A 92 -11.80 21.31 -6.86
N MET A 93 -11.92 19.98 -6.86
CA MET A 93 -11.34 19.13 -5.82
C MET A 93 -9.81 19.18 -5.84
N VAL A 94 -9.17 18.99 -6.98
CA VAL A 94 -7.71 18.98 -7.08
C VAL A 94 -7.10 20.35 -6.78
N ASN A 95 -7.74 21.44 -7.20
CA ASN A 95 -7.34 22.79 -6.83
C ASN A 95 -7.47 23.05 -5.33
N GLN A 96 -8.54 22.55 -4.71
CA GLN A 96 -8.75 22.66 -3.26
C GLN A 96 -7.68 21.87 -2.48
N ILE A 97 -7.32 20.67 -2.92
CA ILE A 97 -6.24 19.87 -2.34
C ILE A 97 -4.91 20.62 -2.47
N ALA A 98 -4.58 21.09 -3.67
CA ALA A 98 -3.34 21.84 -3.92
C ALA A 98 -3.23 23.08 -3.04
N SER A 99 -4.31 23.84 -2.92
CA SER A 99 -4.38 25.04 -2.06
C SER A 99 -4.19 24.68 -0.57
N LYS A 100 -4.93 23.68 -0.06
CA LYS A 100 -4.86 23.28 1.35
C LYS A 100 -3.50 22.73 1.75
N LEU A 101 -2.82 22.04 0.85
CA LEU A 101 -1.50 21.49 1.10
C LEU A 101 -0.35 22.45 0.74
N ASN A 102 -0.66 23.68 0.28
CA ASN A 102 0.31 24.70 -0.15
C ASN A 102 1.25 24.21 -1.26
N LEU A 103 0.72 23.44 -2.22
CA LEU A 103 1.52 22.87 -3.31
C LEU A 103 1.77 23.85 -4.47
N GLY A 104 1.08 24.97 -4.47
CA GLY A 104 1.11 25.95 -5.57
C GLY A 104 0.04 25.66 -6.63
N LYS A 105 0.20 26.26 -7.82
CA LYS A 105 -0.72 26.08 -8.93
C LYS A 105 -0.50 24.74 -9.63
N ILE A 106 -1.58 24.13 -10.09
CA ILE A 106 -1.50 22.92 -10.92
C ILE A 106 -0.80 23.28 -12.23
N TYR A 107 0.30 22.58 -12.51
CA TYR A 107 1.09 22.77 -13.72
C TYR A 107 0.39 22.19 -14.94
N LYS A 108 -0.19 20.98 -14.80
CA LYS A 108 -0.93 20.32 -15.87
C LYS A 108 -2.03 19.43 -15.30
N THR A 109 -3.24 19.56 -15.82
CA THR A 109 -4.35 18.63 -15.58
C THR A 109 -4.45 17.66 -16.76
N VAL A 110 -4.63 16.38 -16.45
CA VAL A 110 -4.94 15.30 -17.40
C VAL A 110 -6.30 14.76 -17.03
N TYR A 111 -7.17 14.60 -18.01
CA TYR A 111 -8.50 14.02 -17.78
C TYR A 111 -8.47 12.53 -18.11
N ILE A 112 -9.22 11.73 -17.35
CA ILE A 112 -9.22 10.26 -17.51
C ILE A 112 -9.60 9.82 -18.94
N ASN A 113 -10.47 10.54 -19.60
CA ASN A 113 -10.87 10.29 -20.99
C ASN A 113 -9.78 10.61 -22.03
N GLU A 114 -8.71 11.29 -21.65
CA GLU A 114 -7.54 11.51 -22.51
C GLU A 114 -6.58 10.31 -22.52
N ILE A 115 -6.62 9.49 -21.44
CA ILE A 115 -5.67 8.39 -21.21
C ILE A 115 -6.34 7.02 -21.04
N SER A 116 -7.67 6.95 -21.16
CA SER A 116 -8.45 5.72 -21.10
C SER A 116 -9.51 5.71 -22.20
N THR A 117 -9.76 4.55 -22.76
CA THR A 117 -10.87 4.34 -23.69
C THR A 117 -12.20 4.34 -22.92
N GLN A 118 -13.31 4.58 -23.64
CA GLN A 118 -14.63 4.53 -23.03
C GLN A 118 -14.94 3.14 -22.47
N GLU A 119 -14.50 2.07 -23.15
CA GLU A 119 -14.65 0.69 -22.69
C GLU A 119 -13.93 0.44 -21.36
N GLU A 120 -12.70 0.93 -21.20
CA GLU A 120 -11.95 0.82 -19.94
C GLU A 120 -12.65 1.54 -18.79
N ILE A 121 -13.21 2.71 -19.07
CA ILE A 121 -13.97 3.51 -18.09
C ILE A 121 -15.26 2.77 -17.68
N ASP A 122 -15.97 2.18 -18.62
CA ASP A 122 -17.22 1.46 -18.36
C ASP A 122 -16.95 0.17 -17.55
N ILE A 123 -15.92 -0.57 -17.91
CA ILE A 123 -15.45 -1.73 -17.13
C ILE A 123 -15.09 -1.29 -15.70
N ALA A 124 -14.37 -0.19 -15.53
CA ALA A 124 -14.00 0.32 -14.22
C ALA A 124 -15.24 0.71 -13.38
N LYS A 125 -16.23 1.36 -14.01
CA LYS A 125 -17.51 1.72 -13.38
C LYS A 125 -18.31 0.48 -12.97
N GLU A 126 -18.37 -0.53 -13.84
CA GLU A 126 -19.02 -1.81 -13.53
C GLU A 126 -18.37 -2.51 -12.33
N TRP A 127 -17.03 -2.58 -12.31
CA TRP A 127 -16.30 -3.14 -11.17
C TRP A 127 -16.56 -2.38 -9.88
N ARG A 128 -16.65 -1.05 -9.98
CA ARG A 128 -16.97 -0.18 -8.84
C ARG A 128 -18.40 -0.42 -8.32
N SER A 129 -19.36 -0.60 -9.21
CA SER A 129 -20.76 -0.89 -8.82
C SER A 129 -20.89 -2.22 -8.07
N LYS A 130 -20.01 -3.20 -8.34
CA LYS A 130 -19.89 -4.47 -7.63
C LYS A 130 -19.14 -4.34 -6.28
N GLY A 131 -18.84 -3.13 -5.83
CA GLY A 131 -18.15 -2.85 -4.56
C GLY A 131 -16.63 -3.04 -4.61
N ASN A 132 -16.04 -3.14 -5.79
CA ASN A 132 -14.60 -3.25 -5.93
C ASN A 132 -13.96 -1.87 -6.06
N HIS A 133 -12.86 -1.65 -5.36
CA HIS A 133 -12.08 -0.43 -5.45
C HIS A 133 -10.60 -0.74 -5.61
N ILE A 134 -9.96 -0.03 -6.56
CA ILE A 134 -8.53 -0.17 -6.85
C ILE A 134 -7.81 1.05 -6.29
N ILE A 135 -6.75 0.83 -5.53
CA ILE A 135 -5.84 1.89 -5.10
C ILE A 135 -4.42 1.57 -5.57
N PRO A 136 -3.61 2.60 -5.85
CA PRO A 136 -2.24 2.43 -6.35
C PRO A 136 -1.27 2.09 -5.22
N LEU A 137 -1.48 0.95 -4.55
CA LEU A 137 -0.67 0.50 -3.43
C LEU A 137 -0.31 -0.98 -3.54
N PRO A 138 0.79 -1.44 -2.94
CA PRO A 138 1.15 -2.84 -2.90
C PRO A 138 0.09 -3.67 -2.18
N THR A 139 -0.06 -4.90 -2.64
CA THR A 139 -1.12 -5.84 -2.20
C THR A 139 -1.17 -6.07 -0.70
N LEU A 140 -0.05 -5.92 0.00
CA LEU A 140 0.05 -6.24 1.43
C LEU A 140 -0.27 -5.07 2.36
N GLU A 141 0.02 -3.84 1.96
CA GLU A 141 -0.31 -2.65 2.78
C GLU A 141 -1.81 -2.37 2.83
N VAL A 142 -2.52 -2.73 1.79
CA VAL A 142 -3.96 -2.45 1.70
C VAL A 142 -4.82 -3.51 2.36
N LYS A 143 -4.33 -4.72 2.53
CA LYS A 143 -5.08 -5.70 3.33
C LYS A 143 -5.23 -5.26 4.80
N SER A 144 -4.38 -4.42 5.33
CA SER A 144 -4.59 -3.81 6.65
C SER A 144 -5.73 -2.77 6.65
N ILE A 145 -5.92 -2.07 5.53
CA ILE A 145 -7.02 -1.13 5.33
C ILE A 145 -8.33 -1.87 5.04
N ALA A 146 -8.26 -2.93 4.24
CA ALA A 146 -9.40 -3.79 3.90
C ALA A 146 -9.78 -4.79 5.00
N SER A 147 -8.94 -4.98 6.02
CA SER A 147 -9.21 -5.94 7.10
C SER A 147 -10.36 -5.54 8.03
N GLY A 148 -10.81 -4.29 7.98
CA GLY A 148 -12.12 -3.90 8.52
C GLY A 148 -13.31 -4.47 7.74
N LEU A 149 -13.07 -5.04 6.56
CA LEU A 149 -14.06 -5.51 5.60
C LEU A 149 -14.16 -7.04 5.48
N SER A 150 -13.39 -7.79 6.25
CA SER A 150 -13.62 -9.22 6.39
C SER A 150 -14.93 -9.45 7.17
N ILE A 151 -16.04 -9.15 6.53
CA ILE A 151 -17.33 -9.64 6.99
C ILE A 151 -17.31 -11.14 6.75
N ASN A 152 -17.19 -11.89 7.83
CA ASN A 152 -17.42 -13.31 7.86
C ASN A 152 -18.66 -13.63 7.01
N PRO A 153 -18.59 -14.52 6.01
CA PRO A 153 -19.78 -14.92 5.24
C PRO A 153 -20.92 -15.43 6.14
N ILE A 154 -20.62 -15.85 7.35
CA ILE A 154 -21.58 -16.28 8.38
C ILE A 154 -22.46 -15.12 8.87
N LYS A 155 -22.02 -13.86 8.86
CA LYS A 155 -22.88 -12.72 9.21
C LYS A 155 -23.93 -12.37 8.15
N LYS A 156 -23.79 -12.88 6.92
CA LYS A 156 -24.81 -12.75 5.87
C LYS A 156 -26.06 -13.62 6.12
N LEU A 157 -25.93 -14.68 6.90
CA LEU A 157 -27.02 -15.61 7.20
C LEU A 157 -27.96 -15.14 8.33
N PHE A 158 -27.59 -14.14 9.12
CA PHE A 158 -28.37 -13.70 10.28
C PHE A 158 -28.92 -12.27 10.20
N LYS A 159 -28.87 -11.59 9.04
CA LYS A 159 -29.58 -10.32 8.88
C LYS A 159 -30.94 -10.56 8.20
N ARG A 160 -31.95 -10.82 9.03
CA ARG A 160 -33.35 -10.55 8.69
C ARG A 160 -33.52 -9.03 8.51
N GLU A 161 -34.06 -8.70 7.37
CA GLU A 161 -34.86 -7.52 7.02
C GLU A 161 -34.66 -6.24 7.81
N ASN A 162 -33.78 -5.36 7.31
CA ASN A 162 -34.12 -3.94 7.15
C ASN A 162 -33.24 -3.36 6.02
N LYS A 163 -33.95 -2.74 5.05
CA LYS A 163 -33.43 -2.22 3.81
C LYS A 163 -32.49 -1.04 4.03
N GLU A 164 -31.22 -1.30 4.23
CA GLU A 164 -30.13 -0.43 3.80
C GLU A 164 -28.98 -1.37 3.46
N SER A 165 -28.80 -1.61 2.16
CA SER A 165 -27.65 -2.31 1.64
C SER A 165 -26.41 -1.44 1.89
N ILE A 166 -25.71 -1.69 2.99
CA ILE A 166 -24.37 -1.16 3.17
C ILE A 166 -23.52 -1.86 2.09
N LEU A 167 -23.27 -1.13 1.00
CA LEU A 167 -22.31 -1.51 -0.02
C LEU A 167 -20.94 -1.58 0.64
N VAL A 168 -20.53 -2.80 1.00
CA VAL A 168 -19.19 -3.06 1.51
C VAL A 168 -18.25 -3.01 0.32
N GLU A 169 -17.54 -1.90 0.20
CA GLU A 169 -16.54 -1.71 -0.84
C GLU A 169 -15.37 -2.67 -0.62
N LYS A 170 -15.16 -3.58 -1.56
CA LYS A 170 -13.92 -4.38 -1.62
C LYS A 170 -12.84 -3.57 -2.27
N THR A 171 -11.73 -3.38 -1.59
CA THR A 171 -10.56 -2.76 -2.18
C THR A 171 -9.70 -3.83 -2.84
N ILE A 172 -9.58 -3.77 -4.16
CA ILE A 172 -8.69 -4.63 -4.95
C ILE A 172 -7.44 -3.83 -5.24
N ILE A 173 -6.30 -4.43 -4.93
CA ILE A 173 -5.01 -3.83 -5.16
C ILE A 173 -4.38 -4.51 -6.35
N ARG A 174 -3.93 -3.70 -7.30
CA ARG A 174 -3.08 -4.16 -8.38
C ARG A 174 -1.66 -3.66 -8.14
N PRO A 175 -0.68 -4.56 -8.12
CA PRO A 175 0.72 -4.16 -8.17
C PRO A 175 0.99 -3.41 -9.48
N THR A 176 1.97 -2.54 -9.47
CA THR A 176 2.40 -1.69 -10.59
C THR A 176 2.70 -2.45 -11.90
N PHE A 177 2.84 -3.76 -11.83
CA PHE A 177 3.22 -4.64 -12.95
C PHE A 177 2.05 -5.41 -13.58
N SER A 178 0.80 -5.09 -13.28
CA SER A 178 -0.36 -5.89 -13.72
C SER A 178 -0.74 -5.72 -15.19
N TYR A 179 0.00 -4.95 -15.98
CA TYR A 179 -0.20 -4.84 -17.43
C TYR A 179 0.08 -6.15 -18.18
N MET A 180 0.87 -7.05 -17.59
CA MET A 180 1.24 -8.34 -18.19
C MET A 180 0.56 -9.55 -17.56
N GLY A 181 -0.51 -9.35 -16.77
CA GLY A 181 -1.20 -10.42 -16.07
C GLY A 181 -0.92 -10.44 -14.56
N ASN A 182 -1.46 -11.45 -13.88
CA ASN A 182 -1.25 -11.64 -12.45
C ASN A 182 0.04 -12.42 -12.21
N PHE A 183 0.89 -11.96 -11.30
CA PHE A 183 1.98 -12.77 -10.81
C PHE A 183 1.77 -13.14 -9.34
N TYR A 184 2.25 -14.30 -8.98
CA TYR A 184 2.16 -14.83 -7.62
C TYR A 184 3.53 -15.25 -7.16
N ILE A 185 3.96 -14.78 -6.00
CA ILE A 185 5.16 -15.25 -5.33
C ILE A 185 4.75 -16.40 -4.41
N LYS A 186 5.19 -17.60 -4.74
CA LYS A 186 4.94 -18.79 -3.89
C LYS A 186 5.77 -18.72 -2.63
N ARG A 187 5.25 -19.33 -1.55
CA ARG A 187 5.99 -19.45 -0.27
C ARG A 187 7.40 -20.01 -0.42
N ASN A 188 7.59 -20.96 -1.33
CA ASN A 188 8.90 -21.54 -1.60
C ASN A 188 9.89 -20.49 -2.14
N ALA A 189 9.48 -19.56 -2.98
CA ALA A 189 10.35 -18.49 -3.46
C ALA A 189 10.77 -17.54 -2.31
N ILE A 190 9.84 -17.20 -1.42
CA ILE A 190 10.16 -16.42 -0.22
C ILE A 190 11.13 -17.17 0.68
N ASN A 191 10.91 -18.49 0.88
CA ASN A 191 11.85 -19.34 1.60
C ASN A 191 13.25 -19.30 1.01
N GLN A 192 13.36 -19.46 -0.31
CA GLN A 192 14.65 -19.44 -1.00
C GLN A 192 15.39 -18.12 -0.80
N ILE A 193 14.68 -16.98 -0.89
CA ILE A 193 15.27 -15.66 -0.62
C ILE A 193 15.79 -15.60 0.83
N ILE A 194 14.98 -16.00 1.80
CA ILE A 194 15.39 -16.00 3.22
C ILE A 194 16.60 -16.91 3.45
N PHE A 195 16.58 -18.13 2.93
CA PHE A 195 17.70 -19.05 3.06
C PHE A 195 18.97 -18.50 2.42
N PHE A 196 18.85 -17.89 1.22
CA PHE A 196 19.98 -17.27 0.54
C PHE A 196 20.54 -16.09 1.34
N GLU A 197 19.68 -15.22 1.87
CA GLU A 197 20.11 -14.08 2.67
C GLU A 197 20.76 -14.52 3.99
N LEU A 198 20.21 -15.54 4.65
CA LEU A 198 20.78 -16.12 5.87
C LEU A 198 22.12 -16.83 5.63
N SER A 199 22.32 -17.44 4.45
CA SER A 199 23.57 -18.12 4.11
C SER A 199 24.77 -17.18 3.92
N LYS A 200 24.55 -15.87 3.83
CA LYS A 200 25.62 -14.87 3.76
C LYS A 200 26.31 -14.62 5.11
N PHE A 201 25.77 -15.16 6.19
CA PHE A 201 26.25 -14.94 7.56
C PHE A 201 26.90 -16.21 8.12
N ASP A 202 28.21 -16.21 8.21
CA ASP A 202 29.01 -17.35 8.67
C ASP A 202 28.72 -17.79 10.12
N TYR A 203 28.17 -16.87 10.93
CA TYR A 203 27.78 -17.17 12.30
C TYR A 203 26.45 -17.93 12.45
N ILE A 204 25.75 -18.19 11.35
CA ILE A 204 24.55 -19.03 11.35
C ILE A 204 24.96 -20.47 11.06
N SER A 205 24.98 -21.29 12.10
CA SER A 205 25.40 -22.70 11.94
C SER A 205 24.31 -23.61 11.39
N LYS A 206 23.02 -23.22 11.59
CA LYS A 206 21.89 -24.02 11.10
C LYS A 206 20.61 -23.21 11.05
N ILE A 207 19.86 -23.35 9.97
CA ILE A 207 18.47 -22.86 9.84
C ILE A 207 17.56 -24.07 10.03
N SER A 208 16.82 -24.11 11.14
CA SER A 208 15.99 -25.26 11.50
C SER A 208 14.61 -25.21 10.86
N SER A 209 13.99 -24.03 10.79
CA SER A 209 12.71 -23.85 10.09
C SER A 209 12.42 -22.39 9.77
N VAL A 210 11.66 -22.19 8.70
CA VAL A 210 11.04 -20.90 8.37
C VAL A 210 9.54 -21.13 8.21
N LYS A 211 8.72 -20.43 8.98
CA LYS A 211 7.27 -20.55 8.96
C LYS A 211 6.65 -19.21 8.60
N PHE A 212 5.56 -19.26 7.87
CA PHE A 212 4.80 -18.09 7.42
C PHE A 212 3.38 -18.13 7.95
N ASN A 213 2.94 -17.00 8.43
CA ASN A 213 1.55 -16.77 8.75
C ASN A 213 1.05 -15.56 7.99
N ASN A 214 -0.07 -15.70 7.30
CA ASN A 214 -0.71 -14.61 6.60
C ASN A 214 -2.02 -14.30 7.33
N LYS A 215 -1.95 -13.42 8.32
CA LYS A 215 -3.13 -12.93 9.04
C LYS A 215 -3.59 -11.62 8.43
N LYS A 216 -4.81 -11.62 7.89
CA LYS A 216 -5.46 -10.41 7.37
C LYS A 216 -4.61 -9.63 6.35
N GLY A 217 -3.74 -10.34 5.62
CA GLY A 217 -2.90 -9.77 4.59
C GLY A 217 -1.54 -9.28 5.02
N ASN A 218 -1.22 -9.38 6.27
CA ASN A 218 0.09 -9.10 6.79
C ASN A 218 0.93 -10.39 6.79
N LEU A 219 2.12 -10.32 6.23
CA LEU A 219 3.07 -11.42 6.25
C LEU A 219 3.82 -11.41 7.58
N GLU A 220 3.57 -12.44 8.38
CA GLU A 220 4.36 -12.72 9.58
C GLU A 220 5.30 -13.87 9.26
N ILE A 221 6.57 -13.73 9.62
CA ILE A 221 7.61 -14.73 9.40
C ILE A 221 8.17 -15.14 10.76
N PHE A 222 8.36 -16.44 10.93
CA PHE A 222 8.96 -17.00 12.12
C PHE A 222 10.13 -17.90 11.72
N ILE A 223 11.35 -17.56 12.14
CA ILE A 223 12.58 -18.28 11.81
C ILE A 223 13.15 -18.93 13.06
N ILE A 224 13.56 -20.19 12.95
CA ILE A 224 14.29 -20.90 13.99
C ILE A 224 15.68 -21.23 13.48
N LEU A 225 16.72 -20.80 14.21
CA LEU A 225 18.11 -20.98 13.81
C LEU A 225 19.02 -21.30 15.00
N GLU A 226 20.24 -21.77 14.71
CA GLU A 226 21.32 -21.94 15.64
C GLU A 226 22.49 -21.02 15.28
N LEU A 227 23.14 -20.43 16.25
CA LEU A 227 24.22 -19.46 16.07
C LEU A 227 25.55 -19.97 16.67
N ASP A 228 26.63 -19.57 16.04
CA ASP A 228 27.99 -19.74 16.52
C ASP A 228 28.57 -18.38 16.98
N LEU A 229 27.89 -17.72 17.93
CA LEU A 229 28.21 -16.33 18.30
C LEU A 229 27.88 -16.02 19.77
N PHE A 230 28.73 -15.21 20.44
CA PHE A 230 28.52 -14.80 21.83
C PHE A 230 27.59 -13.61 22.02
N ASN A 231 27.54 -12.65 21.08
CA ASN A 231 26.73 -11.43 21.21
C ASN A 231 25.46 -11.52 20.37
N CYS A 232 24.48 -12.29 20.86
CA CYS A 232 23.29 -12.65 20.08
C CYS A 232 22.34 -11.52 19.79
N ILE A 233 22.09 -10.59 20.75
CA ILE A 233 20.93 -9.68 20.67
C ILE A 233 21.08 -8.67 19.55
N GLU A 234 22.20 -7.93 19.53
CA GLU A 234 22.44 -6.92 18.49
C GLU A 234 22.51 -7.55 17.09
N THR A 235 23.12 -8.73 17.00
CA THR A 235 23.21 -9.48 15.75
C THR A 235 21.87 -9.92 15.23
N ILE A 236 20.94 -10.34 16.10
CA ILE A 236 19.60 -10.73 15.72
C ILE A 236 18.80 -9.53 15.18
N PHE A 237 18.90 -8.37 15.80
CA PHE A 237 18.25 -7.15 15.30
C PHE A 237 18.75 -6.78 13.90
N LYS A 238 20.06 -6.76 13.69
CA LYS A 238 20.66 -6.50 12.36
C LYS A 238 20.20 -7.53 11.32
N LEU A 239 20.07 -8.79 11.72
CA LEU A 239 19.60 -9.85 10.86
C LEU A 239 18.12 -9.69 10.48
N GLN A 240 17.28 -9.28 11.43
CA GLN A 240 15.87 -8.99 11.17
C GLN A 240 15.71 -7.86 10.15
N GLU A 241 16.41 -6.75 10.35
CA GLU A 241 16.40 -5.60 9.43
C GLU A 241 16.89 -5.99 8.03
N HIS A 242 17.98 -6.77 7.97
CA HIS A 242 18.53 -7.24 6.70
C HIS A 242 17.53 -8.11 5.92
N ILE A 243 16.90 -9.09 6.57
CA ILE A 243 15.94 -9.99 5.92
C ILE A 243 14.70 -9.23 5.46
N ILE A 244 14.16 -8.34 6.28
CA ILE A 244 13.00 -7.52 5.93
C ILE A 244 13.31 -6.65 4.71
N LYS A 245 14.47 -6.00 4.70
CA LYS A 245 14.92 -5.17 3.59
C LYS A 245 15.12 -6.00 2.32
N ALA A 246 15.83 -7.12 2.39
CA ALA A 246 16.10 -7.98 1.24
C ALA A 246 14.81 -8.55 0.63
N LEU A 247 13.85 -8.96 1.46
CA LEU A 247 12.55 -9.40 0.98
C LEU A 247 11.79 -8.28 0.28
N TYR A 248 11.81 -7.09 0.85
CA TYR A 248 11.18 -5.93 0.24
C TYR A 248 11.81 -5.56 -1.10
N ASP A 249 13.14 -5.48 -1.15
CA ASP A 249 13.87 -5.09 -2.37
C ASP A 249 13.64 -6.06 -3.54
N VAL A 250 13.50 -7.36 -3.26
CA VAL A 250 13.30 -8.38 -4.29
C VAL A 250 11.82 -8.59 -4.65
N THR A 251 10.91 -8.50 -3.67
CA THR A 251 9.52 -8.93 -3.84
C THR A 251 8.51 -7.82 -3.68
N LEU A 252 8.90 -6.66 -3.16
CA LEU A 252 8.03 -5.57 -2.70
C LEU A 252 7.02 -6.02 -1.63
N ILE A 253 7.26 -7.15 -0.96
CA ILE A 253 6.41 -7.67 0.11
C ILE A 253 6.80 -7.01 1.42
N ASN A 254 5.85 -6.34 2.06
CA ASN A 254 6.02 -5.84 3.41
C ASN A 254 5.82 -6.95 4.44
N VAL A 255 6.85 -7.16 5.27
CA VAL A 255 6.80 -8.07 6.41
C VAL A 255 6.35 -7.28 7.63
N SER A 256 5.18 -7.63 8.18
CA SER A 256 4.63 -6.94 9.36
C SER A 256 5.28 -7.38 10.66
N ARG A 257 5.80 -8.60 10.68
CA ARG A 257 6.46 -9.18 11.84
C ARG A 257 7.45 -10.24 11.42
N LEU A 258 8.69 -10.15 11.94
CA LEU A 258 9.73 -11.16 11.78
C LEU A 258 10.24 -11.57 13.16
N ASP A 259 9.88 -12.76 13.60
CA ASP A 259 10.38 -13.35 14.84
C ASP A 259 11.53 -14.32 14.55
N ILE A 260 12.64 -14.14 15.25
CA ILE A 260 13.78 -15.06 15.20
C ILE A 260 13.92 -15.74 16.57
N ARG A 261 13.85 -17.07 16.56
CA ARG A 261 14.13 -17.90 17.73
C ARG A 261 15.49 -18.58 17.57
N VAL A 262 16.37 -18.33 18.52
CA VAL A 262 17.65 -19.03 18.62
C VAL A 262 17.46 -20.27 19.49
N ASN A 263 17.60 -21.44 18.88
CA ASN A 263 17.48 -22.71 19.63
C ASN A 263 18.77 -23.14 20.31
N LYS A 264 19.91 -22.77 19.71
CA LYS A 264 21.22 -23.16 20.25
C LYS A 264 22.26 -22.12 19.90
N ILE A 265 23.12 -21.83 20.86
CA ILE A 265 24.32 -21.03 20.65
C ILE A 265 25.49 -21.99 20.91
N LYS A 266 26.36 -22.15 19.90
CA LYS A 266 27.59 -22.91 20.07
C LYS A 266 28.70 -21.93 20.40
N SER A 267 29.46 -22.21 21.44
CA SER A 267 30.67 -21.46 21.70
C SER A 267 31.73 -21.85 20.68
N VAL A 268 32.24 -20.88 19.94
CA VAL A 268 33.50 -21.08 19.20
C VAL A 268 34.58 -21.30 20.24
N LYS A 269 35.20 -22.49 20.24
CA LYS A 269 36.40 -22.79 21.06
C LYS A 269 37.57 -21.98 20.52
#